data_4ba501febaee2607e920563780a1fb2b
#
_entry.id   4ba501febaee2607e920563780a1fb2b
#
_cell.length_a   1.000
_cell.length_b   1.000
_cell.length_c   1.000
_cell.angle_alpha   90.00
_cell.angle_beta   90.00
_cell.angle_gamma   90.00
#
_symmetry.space_group_name_H-M   'P 1'
#
loop_
_entity.id
_entity.type
_entity.pdbx_description
1 polymer ?
#
loop_
_entity_poly.entity_id
_entity_poly.type
_entity_poly.pdbx_seq_one_letter_code
_entity_poly.pdbx_strand_id
1 'polypeptide(L)'
;MKAELEVLTTVYLDGTITPPQLQQLNALLLADAAARREFAELLNVDSALAALAADWAPPQVAAKPAKPTRWLTASPRWLAAAACVSLLLGAWFWQDTHRAYATVGKAAGVVELADGTKLRGESYAISAGSISLTTARGARIVIEAPAEFRFESAQRLHMKRGRLAADVPPSAKGFTVITPTGDAVDLGTRFGVDVPSSGSAEVHVFQGEVITKASGAHANQSLRGGDAVSFAQGASTARELRSSAFIQPDELPGLTAGLAAGQRARSAAATAALKQDPALIALLDFESTEELPGVYRRVQGRWPGSHAPEFVNVGDHLKLDVGGGHDWPQLTLAAWVRIDRLGAPYQSLLHTDGWSGNNPGQVHWIINRDTTMRLALIGNTLAPGSTERQGHPDSRTPVLPEQGRWVHLATVYDSTRGTVRFYLNGLLDSETHLQTAHPARLGPAQIGNWNQQDRKLSGRVDELLLLGRAMSDDELRALHAAGNPYR
;
A
#
# COMPACT_ATOMS: atom_id res chain seq x y z
N MET A 1 49.65 14.29 -0.97
CA MET A 1 48.30 13.66 -1.05
C MET A 1 47.40 14.13 0.11
N LYS A 2 47.71 13.83 1.39
CA LYS A 2 46.83 14.26 2.51
C LYS A 2 46.67 15.80 2.63
N ALA A 3 47.76 16.56 2.64
CA ALA A 3 47.72 18.02 2.69
C ALA A 3 47.04 18.66 1.45
N GLU A 4 47.11 18.03 0.30
CA GLU A 4 46.45 18.46 -0.93
C GLU A 4 44.94 18.19 -0.88
N LEU A 5 44.51 17.04 -0.31
CA LEU A 5 43.10 16.73 -0.08
C LEU A 5 42.47 17.74 0.90
N GLU A 6 43.14 18.06 2.01
CA GLU A 6 42.67 19.04 2.99
C GLU A 6 42.45 20.43 2.35
N VAL A 7 43.41 20.91 1.56
CA VAL A 7 43.30 22.19 0.87
C VAL A 7 42.12 22.21 -0.11
N LEU A 8 42.02 21.18 -0.95
CA LEU A 8 40.91 21.07 -1.92
C LEU A 8 39.55 20.93 -1.25
N THR A 9 39.49 20.20 -0.12
CA THR A 9 38.27 20.06 0.69
C THR A 9 37.85 21.39 1.32
N THR A 10 38.80 22.16 1.88
CA THR A 10 38.53 23.47 2.46
C THR A 10 37.96 24.44 1.42
N VAL A 11 38.60 24.55 0.25
CA VAL A 11 38.15 25.41 -0.85
C VAL A 11 36.78 24.95 -1.39
N TYR A 12 36.49 23.64 -1.33
CA TYR A 12 35.19 23.08 -1.69
C TYR A 12 34.08 23.48 -0.68
N LEU A 13 34.38 23.38 0.64
CA LEU A 13 33.45 23.75 1.73
C LEU A 13 33.18 25.26 1.73
N ASP A 14 34.19 26.07 1.46
CA ASP A 14 34.05 27.53 1.35
C ASP A 14 33.29 27.98 0.08
N GLY A 15 32.95 27.05 -0.83
CA GLY A 15 32.24 27.34 -2.06
C GLY A 15 33.06 28.14 -3.11
N THR A 16 34.39 28.21 -2.91
CA THR A 16 35.31 28.98 -3.78
C THR A 16 36.11 28.09 -4.73
N ILE A 17 35.84 26.82 -4.79
CA ILE A 17 36.55 25.84 -5.65
C ILE A 17 36.39 26.17 -7.14
N THR A 18 37.49 26.19 -7.87
CA THR A 18 37.50 26.40 -9.31
C THR A 18 37.29 25.07 -10.08
N PRO A 19 36.82 25.12 -11.35
CA PRO A 19 36.61 23.89 -12.15
C PRO A 19 37.84 22.97 -12.26
N PRO A 20 39.09 23.48 -12.45
CA PRO A 20 40.27 22.62 -12.43
C PRO A 20 40.53 21.95 -11.07
N GLN A 21 40.34 22.69 -9.97
CA GLN A 21 40.49 22.15 -8.61
C GLN A 21 39.43 21.09 -8.31
N LEU A 22 38.19 21.25 -8.77
CA LEU A 22 37.14 20.28 -8.63
C LEU A 22 37.47 18.96 -9.39
N GLN A 23 38.06 19.06 -10.60
CA GLN A 23 38.53 17.89 -11.33
C GLN A 23 39.66 17.18 -10.59
N GLN A 24 40.59 17.94 -9.99
CA GLN A 24 41.68 17.38 -9.19
C GLN A 24 41.18 16.68 -7.93
N LEU A 25 40.21 17.27 -7.21
CA LEU A 25 39.55 16.68 -6.05
C LEU A 25 38.84 15.36 -6.44
N ASN A 26 38.07 15.38 -7.53
CA ASN A 26 37.40 14.17 -8.03
C ASN A 26 38.38 13.06 -8.40
N ALA A 27 39.50 13.40 -9.03
CA ALA A 27 40.54 12.44 -9.38
C ALA A 27 41.16 11.78 -8.12
N LEU A 28 41.44 12.55 -7.07
CA LEU A 28 41.93 12.05 -5.79
C LEU A 28 40.91 11.14 -5.11
N LEU A 29 39.64 11.54 -5.09
CA LEU A 29 38.57 10.76 -4.47
C LEU A 29 38.27 9.46 -5.24
N LEU A 30 38.44 9.45 -6.56
CA LEU A 30 38.25 8.22 -7.37
C LEU A 30 39.41 7.24 -7.16
N ALA A 31 40.63 7.75 -7.00
CA ALA A 31 41.85 6.92 -6.92
C ALA A 31 42.05 6.26 -5.55
N ASP A 32 41.59 6.88 -4.44
CA ASP A 32 41.91 6.42 -3.10
C ASP A 32 40.69 6.34 -2.16
N ALA A 33 40.47 5.14 -1.62
CA ALA A 33 39.39 4.89 -0.63
C ALA A 33 39.63 5.55 0.73
N ALA A 34 40.88 5.81 1.11
CA ALA A 34 41.22 6.53 2.34
C ALA A 34 40.91 8.02 2.18
N ALA A 35 41.19 8.62 1.01
CA ALA A 35 40.83 9.99 0.69
C ALA A 35 39.32 10.22 0.75
N ARG A 36 38.52 9.27 0.28
CA ARG A 36 37.04 9.35 0.38
C ARG A 36 36.55 9.38 1.82
N ARG A 37 37.15 8.58 2.71
CA ARG A 37 36.78 8.56 4.15
C ARG A 37 37.15 9.87 4.82
N GLU A 38 38.35 10.37 4.59
CA GLU A 38 38.85 11.63 5.17
C GLU A 38 37.99 12.84 4.66
N PHE A 39 37.64 12.86 3.39
CA PHE A 39 36.74 13.87 2.83
C PHE A 39 35.36 13.83 3.50
N ALA A 40 34.77 12.65 3.73
CA ALA A 40 33.48 12.50 4.41
C ALA A 40 33.56 12.92 5.89
N GLU A 41 34.66 12.67 6.58
CA GLU A 41 34.87 13.11 7.94
C GLU A 41 34.94 14.63 8.05
N LEU A 42 35.65 15.30 7.14
CA LEU A 42 35.73 16.79 7.10
C LEU A 42 34.36 17.42 6.80
N LEU A 43 33.56 16.86 5.89
CA LEU A 43 32.20 17.30 5.63
C LEU A 43 31.28 17.17 6.86
N ASN A 44 31.42 16.08 7.62
CA ASN A 44 30.63 15.87 8.83
C ASN A 44 31.02 16.86 9.95
N VAL A 45 32.30 17.18 10.09
CA VAL A 45 32.79 18.18 11.06
C VAL A 45 32.27 19.58 10.70
N ASP A 46 32.32 19.97 9.43
CA ASP A 46 31.82 21.26 8.97
C ASP A 46 30.30 21.40 9.22
N SER A 47 29.53 20.39 8.91
CA SER A 47 28.09 20.35 9.18
C SER A 47 27.76 20.43 10.67
N ALA A 48 28.56 19.79 11.54
CA ALA A 48 28.40 19.84 12.99
C ALA A 48 28.75 21.23 13.55
N LEU A 49 29.80 21.87 13.02
CA LEU A 49 30.20 23.23 13.39
C LEU A 49 29.16 24.25 12.95
N ALA A 50 28.60 24.12 11.76
CA ALA A 50 27.52 24.98 11.25
C ALA A 50 26.25 24.88 12.14
N ALA A 51 25.92 23.68 12.60
CA ALA A 51 24.79 23.46 13.54
C ALA A 51 25.04 24.10 14.90
N LEU A 52 26.26 24.02 15.45
CA LEU A 52 26.64 24.66 16.69
C LEU A 52 26.72 26.19 16.59
N ALA A 53 27.15 26.72 15.44
CA ALA A 53 27.22 28.15 15.19
C ALA A 53 25.83 28.79 15.05
N ALA A 54 24.81 28.05 14.63
CA ALA A 54 23.42 28.51 14.56
C ALA A 54 22.82 28.83 15.94
N ASP A 55 23.30 28.19 16.99
CA ASP A 55 22.86 28.42 18.39
C ASP A 55 23.66 29.51 19.12
N TRP A 56 24.65 30.09 18.47
CA TRP A 56 25.53 31.09 19.13
C TRP A 56 25.00 32.50 18.89
N ALA A 57 24.31 33.08 19.88
CA ALA A 57 23.97 34.52 19.88
C ALA A 57 25.23 35.35 20.01
N PRO A 58 25.51 36.29 19.08
CA PRO A 58 26.70 37.15 19.21
C PRO A 58 26.59 38.01 20.48
N PRO A 59 27.69 38.22 21.23
CA PRO A 59 27.69 39.05 22.43
C PRO A 59 27.29 40.48 22.06
N GLN A 60 26.34 41.06 22.82
CA GLN A 60 25.96 42.47 22.66
C GLN A 60 27.14 43.36 23.05
N VAL A 61 27.82 43.88 22.06
CA VAL A 61 28.84 44.91 22.26
C VAL A 61 28.12 46.25 22.47
N ALA A 62 28.22 46.78 23.72
CA ALA A 62 27.73 48.13 24.04
C ALA A 62 28.33 49.17 23.10
N ALA A 63 27.49 49.86 22.34
CA ALA A 63 27.91 50.87 21.38
C ALA A 63 28.49 52.09 22.12
N LYS A 64 29.78 52.42 21.89
CA LYS A 64 30.35 53.73 22.19
C LYS A 64 29.70 54.81 21.30
N PRO A 65 29.38 56.01 21.83
CA PRO A 65 28.77 57.06 21.00
C PRO A 65 29.71 57.45 19.86
N ALA A 66 29.24 57.26 18.65
CA ALA A 66 29.96 57.61 17.42
C ALA A 66 30.00 59.15 17.23
N LYS A 67 31.20 59.69 16.92
CA LYS A 67 31.35 61.06 16.42
C LYS A 67 30.62 61.19 15.05
N PRO A 68 30.03 62.32 14.71
CA PRO A 68 29.26 62.50 13.47
C PRO A 68 30.19 62.33 12.26
N THR A 69 30.06 61.24 11.58
CA THR A 69 30.76 60.97 10.32
C THR A 69 30.01 61.66 9.18
N ARG A 70 30.74 62.40 8.35
CA ARG A 70 30.25 63.01 7.13
C ARG A 70 29.48 61.99 6.27
N TRP A 71 28.27 62.36 5.89
CA TRP A 71 27.47 61.59 4.94
C TRP A 71 28.23 61.49 3.61
N LEU A 72 28.80 60.33 3.33
CA LEU A 72 29.18 59.94 1.99
C LEU A 72 27.88 59.80 1.19
N THR A 73 27.69 60.73 0.25
CA THR A 73 26.61 60.61 -0.74
C THR A 73 26.87 59.36 -1.58
N ALA A 74 26.24 58.25 -1.20
CA ALA A 74 26.28 57.04 -2.01
C ALA A 74 25.71 57.40 -3.39
N SER A 75 26.50 57.15 -4.43
CA SER A 75 26.04 57.42 -5.78
C SER A 75 24.78 56.60 -6.05
N PRO A 76 23.81 57.10 -6.79
CA PRO A 76 22.52 56.40 -7.03
C PRO A 76 22.69 55.02 -7.65
N ARG A 77 23.87 54.73 -8.19
CA ARG A 77 24.24 53.40 -8.74
C ARG A 77 24.36 52.30 -7.68
N TRP A 78 24.87 52.61 -6.47
CA TRP A 78 25.00 51.63 -5.38
C TRP A 78 23.65 51.32 -4.72
N LEU A 79 22.77 52.32 -4.60
CA LEU A 79 21.40 52.14 -4.14
C LEU A 79 20.57 51.30 -5.11
N ALA A 80 20.77 51.53 -6.42
CA ALA A 80 20.12 50.72 -7.45
C ALA A 80 20.63 49.27 -7.44
N ALA A 81 21.93 49.03 -7.24
CA ALA A 81 22.51 47.69 -7.13
C ALA A 81 22.00 46.97 -5.87
N ALA A 82 21.93 47.62 -4.71
CA ALA A 82 21.37 47.05 -3.50
C ALA A 82 19.88 46.75 -3.63
N ALA A 83 19.08 47.59 -4.29
CA ALA A 83 17.69 47.34 -4.58
C ALA A 83 17.51 46.16 -5.54
N CYS A 84 18.33 46.03 -6.59
CA CYS A 84 18.30 44.88 -7.49
C CYS A 84 18.63 43.57 -6.77
N VAL A 85 19.66 43.56 -5.91
CA VAL A 85 20.02 42.38 -5.09
C VAL A 85 18.90 42.03 -4.13
N SER A 86 18.29 43.00 -3.45
CA SER A 86 17.16 42.79 -2.54
C SER A 86 15.94 42.28 -3.28
N LEU A 87 15.64 42.78 -4.49
CA LEU A 87 14.56 42.29 -5.34
C LEU A 87 14.81 40.85 -5.84
N LEU A 88 16.06 40.57 -6.24
CA LEU A 88 16.46 39.22 -6.67
C LEU A 88 16.40 38.20 -5.49
N LEU A 89 16.89 38.59 -4.32
CA LEU A 89 16.78 37.80 -3.09
C LEU A 89 15.31 37.62 -2.66
N GLY A 90 14.53 38.69 -2.73
CA GLY A 90 13.10 38.65 -2.45
C GLY A 90 12.34 37.79 -3.45
N ALA A 91 12.64 37.88 -4.74
CA ALA A 91 12.06 37.03 -5.77
C ALA A 91 12.49 35.58 -5.63
N TRP A 92 13.77 35.32 -5.30
CA TRP A 92 14.29 33.99 -5.03
C TRP A 92 13.61 33.38 -3.78
N PHE A 93 13.52 34.13 -2.70
CA PHE A 93 12.83 33.70 -1.46
C PHE A 93 11.32 33.49 -1.70
N TRP A 94 10.68 34.39 -2.47
CA TRP A 94 9.28 34.25 -2.85
C TRP A 94 9.07 33.03 -3.75
N GLN A 95 9.96 32.76 -4.70
CA GLN A 95 9.90 31.60 -5.59
C GLN A 95 10.14 30.30 -4.83
N ASP A 96 11.04 30.29 -3.83
CA ASP A 96 11.34 29.11 -3.02
C ASP A 96 10.18 28.78 -2.06
N THR A 97 9.60 29.79 -1.40
CA THR A 97 8.42 29.62 -0.52
C THR A 97 7.15 29.23 -1.29
N HIS A 98 7.08 29.47 -2.61
CA HIS A 98 5.93 29.12 -3.45
C HIS A 98 6.15 27.85 -4.29
N ARG A 99 7.29 27.21 -4.20
CA ARG A 99 7.55 25.96 -4.90
C ARG A 99 6.65 24.83 -4.35
N ALA A 100 5.92 24.20 -5.26
CA ALA A 100 5.22 22.95 -4.95
C ALA A 100 6.24 21.81 -4.84
N TYR A 101 6.13 21.01 -3.80
CA TYR A 101 6.96 19.81 -3.62
C TYR A 101 6.45 18.63 -4.44
N ALA A 102 5.12 18.56 -4.59
CA ALA A 102 4.45 17.56 -5.43
C ALA A 102 3.17 18.13 -6.04
N THR A 103 2.68 17.47 -7.07
CA THR A 103 1.39 17.79 -7.72
C THR A 103 0.53 16.54 -7.73
N VAL A 104 -0.74 16.69 -7.40
CA VAL A 104 -1.75 15.62 -7.52
C VAL A 104 -1.98 15.37 -9.00
N GLY A 105 -1.70 14.17 -9.48
CA GLY A 105 -1.97 13.76 -10.86
C GLY A 105 -3.43 13.34 -11.02
N LYS A 106 -3.88 12.36 -10.22
CA LYS A 106 -5.24 11.85 -10.18
C LYS A 106 -5.71 11.65 -8.74
N ALA A 107 -6.91 12.11 -8.45
CA ALA A 107 -7.64 11.84 -7.21
C ALA A 107 -8.84 10.94 -7.53
N ALA A 108 -8.79 9.70 -7.07
CA ALA A 108 -9.82 8.70 -7.32
C ALA A 108 -10.60 8.45 -6.02
N GLY A 109 -11.87 8.84 -5.95
CA GLY A 109 -12.71 8.69 -4.76
C GLY A 109 -12.28 9.56 -3.56
N VAL A 110 -11.50 10.61 -3.79
CA VAL A 110 -11.00 11.55 -2.79
C VAL A 110 -11.74 12.86 -2.93
N VAL A 111 -12.18 13.45 -1.83
CA VAL A 111 -12.90 14.75 -1.81
C VAL A 111 -12.02 15.90 -1.30
N GLU A 112 -10.98 15.59 -0.53
CA GLU A 112 -10.13 16.59 0.13
C GLU A 112 -9.09 17.20 -0.82
N LEU A 113 -8.72 16.49 -1.88
CA LEU A 113 -7.70 16.90 -2.84
C LEU A 113 -8.19 16.66 -4.27
N ALA A 114 -8.07 17.66 -5.13
CA ALA A 114 -8.45 17.57 -6.55
C ALA A 114 -7.24 17.35 -7.46
N ASP A 115 -7.50 16.85 -8.67
CA ASP A 115 -6.49 16.79 -9.75
C ASP A 115 -5.80 18.13 -9.95
N GLY A 116 -4.49 18.13 -10.10
CA GLY A 116 -3.68 19.33 -10.30
C GLY A 116 -3.36 20.13 -9.02
N THR A 117 -3.88 19.73 -7.85
CA THR A 117 -3.54 20.39 -6.57
C THR A 117 -2.04 20.34 -6.32
N LYS A 118 -1.45 21.50 -6.03
CA LYS A 118 -0.03 21.65 -5.70
C LYS A 118 0.18 21.49 -4.20
N LEU A 119 0.94 20.47 -3.81
CA LEU A 119 1.25 20.16 -2.41
C LEU A 119 2.55 20.85 -1.99
N ARG A 120 2.55 21.38 -0.77
CA ARG A 120 3.68 22.08 -0.14
C ARG A 120 3.98 21.47 1.23
N GLY A 121 4.46 22.27 2.18
CA GLY A 121 4.84 21.86 3.53
C GLY A 121 3.69 21.67 4.52
N GLU A 122 2.44 21.81 4.08
CA GLU A 122 1.26 21.61 4.92
C GLU A 122 0.99 20.12 5.18
N SER A 123 0.20 19.84 6.21
CA SER A 123 -0.31 18.49 6.47
C SER A 123 -1.57 18.24 5.66
N TYR A 124 -1.62 17.10 5.01
CA TYR A 124 -2.75 16.63 4.20
C TYR A 124 -3.32 15.36 4.81
N ALA A 125 -4.64 15.26 4.79
CA ALA A 125 -5.36 14.06 5.18
C ALA A 125 -6.34 13.68 4.08
N ILE A 126 -6.43 12.39 3.78
CA ILE A 126 -7.46 11.81 2.90
C ILE A 126 -8.19 10.71 3.67
N SER A 127 -9.51 10.80 3.68
CA SER A 127 -10.37 9.88 4.44
C SER A 127 -10.71 8.62 3.65
N ALA A 128 -10.85 8.74 2.33
CA ALA A 128 -11.21 7.66 1.43
C ALA A 128 -10.56 7.87 0.06
N GLY A 129 -10.43 6.80 -0.72
CA GLY A 129 -9.90 6.84 -2.07
C GLY A 129 -8.38 6.74 -2.17
N SER A 130 -7.86 7.11 -3.32
CA SER A 130 -6.43 7.08 -3.62
C SER A 130 -6.03 8.27 -4.47
N ILE A 131 -4.82 8.77 -4.26
CA ILE A 131 -4.24 9.85 -5.07
C ILE A 131 -2.93 9.40 -5.70
N SER A 132 -2.71 9.81 -6.95
CA SER A 132 -1.38 9.77 -7.54
C SER A 132 -0.71 11.14 -7.39
N LEU A 133 0.56 11.13 -7.06
CA LEU A 133 1.39 12.31 -6.90
C LEU A 133 2.63 12.20 -7.79
N THR A 134 3.06 13.34 -8.33
CA THR A 134 4.38 13.46 -8.94
C THR A 134 5.14 14.53 -8.20
N THR A 135 6.28 14.18 -7.62
CA THR A 135 7.14 15.16 -6.93
C THR A 135 7.86 16.05 -7.94
N ALA A 136 8.33 17.21 -7.50
CA ALA A 136 9.10 18.12 -8.36
C ALA A 136 10.43 17.51 -8.87
N ARG A 137 10.88 16.39 -8.29
CA ARG A 137 12.03 15.59 -8.75
C ARG A 137 11.65 14.42 -9.64
N GLY A 138 10.33 14.16 -9.82
CA GLY A 138 9.82 13.13 -10.73
C GLY A 138 9.50 11.79 -10.06
N ALA A 139 9.59 11.65 -8.74
CA ALA A 139 9.08 10.44 -8.08
C ALA A 139 7.55 10.36 -8.27
N ARG A 140 7.08 9.20 -8.71
CA ARG A 140 5.66 8.88 -8.87
C ARG A 140 5.20 8.09 -7.65
N ILE A 141 4.14 8.56 -7.01
CA ILE A 141 3.67 8.02 -5.74
C ILE A 141 2.17 7.80 -5.86
N VAL A 142 1.68 6.70 -5.30
CA VAL A 142 0.25 6.52 -5.00
C VAL A 142 0.09 6.45 -3.49
N ILE A 143 -0.86 7.19 -2.95
CA ILE A 143 -1.24 7.12 -1.54
C ILE A 143 -2.68 6.64 -1.45
N GLU A 144 -2.91 5.58 -0.67
CA GLU A 144 -4.21 5.00 -0.37
C GLU A 144 -4.71 5.51 1.00
N ALA A 145 -5.97 5.91 1.04
CA ALA A 145 -6.67 6.31 2.26
C ALA A 145 -7.01 5.10 3.18
N PRO A 146 -7.25 5.32 4.49
CA PRO A 146 -7.12 6.59 5.17
C PRO A 146 -5.63 6.96 5.36
N ALA A 147 -5.25 8.19 5.00
CA ALA A 147 -3.85 8.61 5.08
C ALA A 147 -3.71 10.03 5.65
N GLU A 148 -2.58 10.25 6.32
CA GLU A 148 -2.16 11.55 6.82
C GLU A 148 -0.66 11.71 6.54
N PHE A 149 -0.30 12.77 5.79
CA PHE A 149 1.06 12.97 5.32
C PHE A 149 1.41 14.45 5.14
N ARG A 150 2.71 14.76 5.06
CA ARG A 150 3.25 16.10 4.86
C ARG A 150 4.55 16.02 4.08
N PHE A 151 4.71 16.86 3.06
CA PHE A 151 5.99 17.04 2.41
C PHE A 151 6.86 18.02 3.18
N GLU A 152 8.08 17.65 3.51
CA GLU A 152 9.12 18.54 4.02
C GLU A 152 9.87 19.19 2.84
N SER A 153 10.05 18.42 1.77
CA SER A 153 10.63 18.87 0.50
C SER A 153 10.16 17.98 -0.64
N ALA A 154 10.58 18.26 -1.88
CA ALA A 154 10.30 17.39 -3.03
C ALA A 154 10.91 15.98 -2.92
N GLN A 155 11.81 15.75 -1.95
CA GLN A 155 12.47 14.47 -1.71
C GLN A 155 12.18 13.86 -0.33
N ARG A 156 11.43 14.55 0.55
CA ARG A 156 11.16 14.09 1.91
C ARG A 156 9.68 14.16 2.21
N LEU A 157 9.07 13.02 2.46
CA LEU A 157 7.66 12.85 2.79
C LEU A 157 7.52 12.25 4.19
N HIS A 158 6.85 12.95 5.09
CA HIS A 158 6.40 12.41 6.36
C HIS A 158 5.06 11.69 6.17
N MET A 159 5.02 10.41 6.47
CA MET A 159 3.82 9.58 6.42
C MET A 159 3.44 9.20 7.85
N LYS A 160 2.40 9.82 8.39
CA LYS A 160 1.94 9.55 9.76
C LYS A 160 1.08 8.30 9.84
N ARG A 161 0.25 8.07 8.81
CA ARG A 161 -0.53 6.85 8.60
C ARG A 161 -0.93 6.73 7.13
N GLY A 162 -1.25 5.51 6.70
CA GLY A 162 -1.73 5.19 5.36
C GLY A 162 -0.78 4.27 4.61
N ARG A 163 -1.10 4.00 3.36
CA ARG A 163 -0.31 3.13 2.49
C ARG A 163 0.19 3.91 1.29
N LEU A 164 1.46 3.72 0.96
CA LEU A 164 2.14 4.43 -0.11
C LEU A 164 2.88 3.43 -1.00
N ALA A 165 2.72 3.54 -2.32
CA ALA A 165 3.61 2.93 -3.31
C ALA A 165 4.37 4.03 -4.05
N ALA A 166 5.68 3.86 -4.20
CA ALA A 166 6.55 4.80 -4.90
C ALA A 166 7.33 4.12 -6.02
N ASP A 167 7.42 4.81 -7.15
CA ASP A 167 8.31 4.50 -8.26
C ASP A 167 9.24 5.70 -8.46
N VAL A 168 10.51 5.52 -8.13
CA VAL A 168 11.49 6.60 -8.02
C VAL A 168 12.52 6.50 -9.15
N PRO A 169 12.42 7.40 -10.14
CA PRO A 169 13.39 7.46 -11.22
C PRO A 169 14.76 7.96 -10.72
N PRO A 170 15.84 7.76 -11.49
CA PRO A 170 17.19 8.22 -11.12
C PRO A 170 17.28 9.72 -10.76
N SER A 171 16.44 10.56 -11.36
CA SER A 171 16.36 12.01 -11.07
C SER A 171 15.84 12.33 -9.67
N ALA A 172 15.12 11.40 -9.04
CA ALA A 172 14.55 11.55 -7.72
C ALA A 172 15.23 10.65 -6.68
N LYS A 173 16.35 10.01 -7.01
CA LYS A 173 17.14 9.18 -6.10
C LYS A 173 17.39 9.91 -4.78
N GLY A 174 17.25 9.19 -3.65
CA GLY A 174 17.31 9.75 -2.31
C GLY A 174 15.94 10.19 -1.78
N PHE A 175 14.85 9.87 -2.49
CA PHE A 175 13.50 10.11 -1.96
C PHE A 175 13.32 9.37 -0.64
N THR A 176 12.90 10.09 0.39
CA THR A 176 12.82 9.58 1.75
C THR A 176 11.40 9.61 2.26
N VAL A 177 10.92 8.49 2.76
CA VAL A 177 9.67 8.40 3.51
C VAL A 177 9.98 8.27 4.99
N ILE A 178 9.53 9.23 5.78
CA ILE A 178 9.71 9.30 7.23
C ILE A 178 8.41 8.83 7.87
N THR A 179 8.51 7.84 8.75
CA THR A 179 7.36 7.28 9.48
C THR A 179 7.56 7.46 10.99
N PRO A 180 6.53 7.29 11.83
CA PRO A 180 6.67 7.37 13.28
C PRO A 180 7.66 6.36 13.88
N THR A 181 7.91 5.24 13.18
CA THR A 181 8.72 4.12 13.70
C THR A 181 10.02 3.89 12.93
N GLY A 182 10.28 4.65 11.86
CA GLY A 182 11.54 4.55 11.11
C GLY A 182 11.44 5.21 9.73
N ASP A 183 12.59 5.35 9.09
CA ASP A 183 12.76 6.03 7.81
C ASP A 183 13.15 5.04 6.71
N ALA A 184 12.72 5.31 5.48
CA ALA A 184 13.08 4.59 4.28
C ALA A 184 13.65 5.56 3.23
N VAL A 185 14.91 5.36 2.84
CA VAL A 185 15.63 6.17 1.85
C VAL A 185 15.81 5.36 0.56
N ASP A 186 15.26 5.85 -0.51
CA ASP A 186 15.33 5.24 -1.84
C ASP A 186 16.70 5.41 -2.50
N LEU A 187 17.16 4.37 -3.20
CA LEU A 187 18.36 4.41 -4.03
C LEU A 187 18.08 4.24 -5.54
N GLY A 188 16.85 4.50 -5.99
CA GLY A 188 16.39 4.31 -7.37
C GLY A 188 15.55 3.04 -7.49
N THR A 189 14.36 3.01 -6.84
CA THR A 189 13.62 1.79 -6.55
C THR A 189 12.11 1.93 -6.79
N ARG A 190 11.46 0.77 -6.81
CA ARG A 190 10.03 0.64 -6.60
C ARG A 190 9.81 0.01 -5.21
N PHE A 191 9.10 0.70 -4.35
CA PHE A 191 8.86 0.25 -2.98
C PHE A 191 7.52 0.70 -2.43
N GLY A 192 7.07 0.08 -1.36
CA GLY A 192 5.87 0.44 -0.62
C GLY A 192 6.16 0.69 0.85
N VAL A 193 5.39 1.59 1.45
CA VAL A 193 5.40 1.86 2.89
C VAL A 193 3.96 1.76 3.39
N ASP A 194 3.74 0.95 4.41
CA ASP A 194 2.45 0.77 5.08
C ASP A 194 2.57 1.24 6.53
N VAL A 195 1.86 2.31 6.87
CA VAL A 195 1.85 2.90 8.21
C VAL A 195 0.44 2.73 8.80
N PRO A 196 0.21 1.69 9.60
CA PRO A 196 -1.08 1.46 10.22
C PRO A 196 -1.40 2.54 11.28
N SER A 197 -2.66 2.68 11.64
CA SER A 197 -3.11 3.64 12.68
C SER A 197 -2.53 3.31 14.05
N SER A 198 -2.20 2.05 14.31
CA SER A 198 -1.52 1.55 15.49
C SER A 198 -0.52 0.48 15.09
N GLY A 199 0.64 0.45 15.73
CA GLY A 199 1.69 -0.53 15.43
C GLY A 199 2.86 0.04 14.65
N SER A 200 3.64 -0.84 14.06
CA SER A 200 4.90 -0.53 13.40
C SER A 200 4.68 -0.32 11.91
N ALA A 201 5.38 0.66 11.33
CA ALA A 201 5.41 0.82 9.88
C ALA A 201 6.15 -0.34 9.22
N GLU A 202 5.71 -0.71 8.02
CA GLU A 202 6.33 -1.72 7.18
C GLU A 202 6.89 -1.09 5.90
N VAL A 203 8.05 -1.56 5.47
CA VAL A 203 8.69 -1.19 4.20
C VAL A 203 8.85 -2.45 3.35
N HIS A 204 8.39 -2.39 2.10
CA HIS A 204 8.40 -3.47 1.13
C HIS A 204 9.16 -3.03 -0.12
N VAL A 205 10.24 -3.70 -0.49
CA VAL A 205 11.04 -3.36 -1.68
C VAL A 205 10.65 -4.27 -2.84
N PHE A 206 10.00 -3.68 -3.86
CA PHE A 206 9.56 -4.44 -5.04
C PHE A 206 10.70 -4.63 -6.04
N GLN A 207 11.54 -3.59 -6.21
CA GLN A 207 12.68 -3.61 -7.13
C GLN A 207 13.73 -2.59 -6.68
N GLY A 208 15.02 -2.92 -6.79
CA GLY A 208 16.15 -2.03 -6.48
C GLY A 208 16.60 -2.16 -5.02
N GLU A 209 17.00 -1.05 -4.38
CA GLU A 209 17.58 -1.04 -3.03
C GLU A 209 17.07 0.17 -2.23
N VAL A 210 16.63 -0.07 -0.99
CA VAL A 210 16.17 0.93 -0.02
C VAL A 210 17.02 0.81 1.24
N ILE A 211 17.51 1.93 1.74
CA ILE A 211 18.15 1.99 3.06
C ILE A 211 17.08 2.35 4.09
N THR A 212 16.96 1.53 5.12
CA THR A 212 16.01 1.75 6.22
C THR A 212 16.72 1.97 7.53
N LYS A 213 16.09 2.76 8.41
CA LYS A 213 16.55 3.01 9.77
C LYS A 213 15.35 3.03 10.72
N ALA A 214 15.24 2.07 11.60
CA ALA A 214 14.23 2.09 12.67
C ALA A 214 14.51 3.23 13.63
N SER A 215 13.47 3.87 14.17
CA SER A 215 13.61 4.93 15.18
C SER A 215 14.37 4.41 16.41
N GLY A 216 15.43 5.12 16.81
CA GLY A 216 16.32 4.69 17.92
C GLY A 216 17.37 3.64 17.54
N ALA A 217 17.42 3.15 16.30
CA ALA A 217 18.47 2.23 15.86
C ALA A 217 19.79 2.95 15.59
N HIS A 218 20.90 2.30 15.93
CA HIS A 218 22.25 2.83 15.69
C HIS A 218 22.76 2.57 14.26
N ALA A 219 22.22 1.57 13.56
CA ALA A 219 22.67 1.16 12.24
C ALA A 219 21.54 1.26 11.19
N ASN A 220 21.92 1.58 9.97
CA ASN A 220 21.06 1.48 8.81
C ASN A 220 21.05 0.02 8.33
N GLN A 221 19.91 -0.38 7.72
CA GLN A 221 19.74 -1.68 7.05
C GLN A 221 19.48 -1.45 5.58
N SER A 222 20.23 -2.14 4.70
CA SER A 222 19.93 -2.18 3.27
C SER A 222 18.94 -3.30 2.99
N LEU A 223 17.87 -2.99 2.23
CA LEU A 223 16.87 -3.92 1.73
C LEU A 223 16.94 -3.94 0.21
N ARG A 224 16.79 -5.11 -0.38
CA ARG A 224 16.79 -5.30 -1.83
C ARG A 224 15.41 -5.75 -2.32
N GLY A 225 15.22 -5.75 -3.63
CA GLY A 225 14.00 -6.27 -4.25
C GLY A 225 13.69 -7.69 -3.76
N GLY A 226 12.50 -7.88 -3.20
CA GLY A 226 12.06 -9.11 -2.53
C GLY A 226 12.03 -9.01 -1.00
N ASP A 227 12.72 -8.03 -0.39
CA ASP A 227 12.76 -7.86 1.05
C ASP A 227 11.60 -7.02 1.57
N ALA A 228 11.19 -7.31 2.79
CA ALA A 228 10.28 -6.47 3.57
C ALA A 228 10.64 -6.50 5.06
N VAL A 229 10.44 -5.38 5.75
CA VAL A 229 10.66 -5.26 7.20
C VAL A 229 9.55 -4.48 7.86
N SER A 230 9.32 -4.76 9.13
CA SER A 230 8.52 -3.95 10.04
C SER A 230 9.44 -3.29 11.07
N PHE A 231 9.24 -2.00 11.33
CA PHE A 231 10.01 -1.28 12.33
C PHE A 231 9.44 -1.51 13.73
N ALA A 232 10.28 -1.90 14.67
CA ALA A 232 9.92 -2.04 16.07
C ALA A 232 11.04 -1.44 16.93
N GLN A 233 10.72 -0.69 17.97
CA GLN A 233 11.57 -0.07 19.00
C GLN A 233 13.08 -0.31 18.85
N GLY A 234 13.75 0.47 17.99
CA GLY A 234 15.19 0.40 17.75
C GLY A 234 15.70 -0.74 16.89
N ALA A 235 14.80 -1.58 16.35
CA ALA A 235 15.13 -2.70 15.45
C ALA A 235 14.15 -2.82 14.30
N SER A 236 14.55 -3.54 13.26
CA SER A 236 13.67 -3.98 12.17
C SER A 236 13.52 -5.49 12.21
N THR A 237 12.30 -5.98 11.96
CA THR A 237 12.00 -7.41 11.88
C THR A 237 11.61 -7.75 10.45
N ALA A 238 12.20 -8.81 9.89
CA ALA A 238 11.86 -9.28 8.56
C ALA A 238 10.37 -9.65 8.46
N ARG A 239 9.77 -9.28 7.33
CA ARG A 239 8.38 -9.57 6.97
C ARG A 239 8.30 -10.23 5.61
N GLU A 240 7.15 -10.79 5.34
CA GLU A 240 6.83 -11.27 4.00
C GLU A 240 6.57 -10.08 3.06
N LEU A 241 7.15 -10.13 1.86
CA LEU A 241 6.85 -9.15 0.82
C LEU A 241 5.38 -9.25 0.39
N ARG A 242 4.67 -8.12 0.40
CA ARG A 242 3.28 -7.99 -0.03
C ARG A 242 3.14 -6.91 -1.10
N SER A 243 3.89 -7.04 -2.22
CA SER A 243 3.86 -6.04 -3.31
C SER A 243 2.45 -5.79 -3.84
N SER A 244 1.65 -6.86 -3.88
CA SER A 244 0.27 -6.85 -4.38
C SER A 244 -0.74 -6.16 -3.44
N ALA A 245 -0.36 -5.89 -2.19
CA ALA A 245 -1.16 -5.11 -1.25
C ALA A 245 -1.23 -3.61 -1.60
N PHE A 246 -0.35 -3.15 -2.48
CA PHE A 246 -0.20 -1.74 -2.84
C PHE A 246 -0.78 -1.46 -4.22
N ILE A 247 -1.59 -0.40 -4.35
CA ILE A 247 -1.99 0.12 -5.66
C ILE A 247 -0.75 0.74 -6.31
N GLN A 248 -0.35 0.19 -7.45
CA GLN A 248 0.80 0.69 -8.18
C GLN A 248 0.45 1.94 -9.00
N PRO A 249 1.42 2.84 -9.30
CA PRO A 249 1.16 4.03 -10.11
C PRO A 249 0.56 3.76 -11.50
N ASP A 250 0.80 2.59 -12.06
CA ASP A 250 0.26 2.14 -13.36
C ASP A 250 -1.14 1.50 -13.26
N GLU A 251 -1.58 1.07 -12.08
CA GLU A 251 -2.93 0.51 -11.85
C GLU A 251 -3.99 1.61 -11.68
N LEU A 252 -3.67 2.71 -11.01
CA LEU A 252 -4.62 3.75 -10.64
C LEU A 252 -5.40 4.37 -11.82
N PRO A 253 -4.81 4.58 -13.02
CA PRO A 253 -5.56 5.06 -14.18
C PRO A 253 -6.73 4.16 -14.58
N GLY A 254 -6.56 2.83 -14.52
CA GLY A 254 -7.61 1.86 -14.82
C GLY A 254 -8.77 1.94 -13.82
N LEU A 255 -8.47 2.01 -12.53
CA LEU A 255 -9.47 2.19 -11.47
C LEU A 255 -10.23 3.51 -11.62
N THR A 256 -9.53 4.59 -11.98
CA THR A 256 -10.14 5.90 -12.22
C THR A 256 -11.07 5.89 -13.42
N ALA A 257 -10.67 5.22 -14.51
CA ALA A 257 -11.50 5.06 -15.71
C ALA A 257 -12.79 4.26 -15.41
N GLY A 258 -12.70 3.19 -14.64
CA GLY A 258 -13.84 2.41 -14.18
C GLY A 258 -14.86 3.24 -13.39
N LEU A 259 -14.39 4.10 -12.47
CA LEU A 259 -15.26 5.03 -11.75
C LEU A 259 -15.95 6.02 -12.68
N ALA A 260 -15.19 6.66 -13.57
CA ALA A 260 -15.72 7.62 -14.54
C ALA A 260 -16.76 6.99 -15.47
N ALA A 261 -16.61 5.71 -15.81
CA ALA A 261 -17.59 4.94 -16.59
C ALA A 261 -18.84 4.54 -15.80
N GLY A 262 -18.97 4.90 -14.53
CA GLY A 262 -20.13 4.61 -13.68
C GLY A 262 -20.22 3.14 -13.24
N GLN A 263 -19.11 2.40 -13.22
CA GLN A 263 -19.08 0.98 -12.81
C GLN A 263 -19.57 0.80 -11.37
N ARG A 264 -19.16 1.67 -10.45
CA ARG A 264 -19.61 1.60 -9.04
C ARG A 264 -21.14 1.69 -8.92
N ALA A 265 -21.78 2.55 -9.71
CA ALA A 265 -23.24 2.69 -9.70
C ALA A 265 -23.94 1.42 -10.26
N ARG A 266 -23.38 0.81 -11.30
CA ARG A 266 -23.90 -0.47 -11.84
C ARG A 266 -23.74 -1.61 -10.84
N SER A 267 -22.60 -1.69 -10.14
CA SER A 267 -22.37 -2.64 -9.05
C SER A 267 -23.40 -2.45 -7.94
N ALA A 268 -23.58 -1.22 -7.47
CA ALA A 268 -24.57 -0.91 -6.44
C ALA A 268 -26.00 -1.31 -6.83
N ALA A 269 -26.38 -1.11 -8.10
CA ALA A 269 -27.69 -1.54 -8.61
C ALA A 269 -27.83 -3.07 -8.61
N ALA A 270 -26.80 -3.81 -9.04
CA ALA A 270 -26.79 -5.27 -9.01
C ALA A 270 -26.88 -5.81 -7.57
N THR A 271 -26.12 -5.22 -6.64
CA THR A 271 -26.16 -5.52 -5.21
C THR A 271 -27.53 -5.25 -4.61
N ALA A 272 -28.17 -4.13 -4.98
CA ALA A 272 -29.52 -3.79 -4.52
C ALA A 272 -30.57 -4.79 -5.05
N ALA A 273 -30.40 -5.30 -6.27
CA ALA A 273 -31.28 -6.34 -6.82
C ALA A 273 -31.13 -7.67 -6.03
N LEU A 274 -29.89 -8.07 -5.70
CA LEU A 274 -29.62 -9.25 -4.89
C LEU A 274 -30.20 -9.15 -3.48
N LYS A 275 -30.24 -7.96 -2.89
CA LYS A 275 -30.87 -7.73 -1.57
C LYS A 275 -32.38 -8.00 -1.57
N GLN A 276 -33.02 -8.08 -2.75
CA GLN A 276 -34.43 -8.44 -2.89
C GLN A 276 -34.66 -9.93 -3.22
N ASP A 277 -33.58 -10.71 -3.40
CA ASP A 277 -33.70 -12.14 -3.69
C ASP A 277 -34.20 -12.90 -2.47
N PRO A 278 -35.30 -13.66 -2.56
CA PRO A 278 -35.86 -14.37 -1.41
C PRO A 278 -34.95 -15.50 -0.88
N ALA A 279 -33.98 -15.94 -1.68
CA ALA A 279 -32.98 -16.91 -1.28
C ALA A 279 -31.71 -16.28 -0.71
N LEU A 280 -31.68 -14.96 -0.52
CA LEU A 280 -30.52 -14.30 0.06
C LEU A 280 -30.32 -14.73 1.51
N ILE A 281 -29.13 -15.26 1.81
CA ILE A 281 -28.70 -15.60 3.17
C ILE A 281 -27.91 -14.42 3.77
N ALA A 282 -26.90 -13.94 3.06
CA ALA A 282 -26.12 -12.79 3.46
C ALA A 282 -25.48 -12.10 2.26
N LEU A 283 -25.36 -10.77 2.36
CA LEU A 283 -24.61 -9.94 1.42
C LEU A 283 -23.89 -8.86 2.21
N LEU A 284 -22.56 -9.00 2.31
CA LEU A 284 -21.68 -8.09 3.03
C LEU A 284 -20.94 -7.21 2.01
N ASP A 285 -21.33 -5.94 1.95
CA ASP A 285 -20.70 -4.96 1.07
C ASP A 285 -19.61 -4.13 1.79
N PHE A 286 -19.45 -4.32 3.12
CA PHE A 286 -18.45 -3.67 3.97
C PHE A 286 -18.44 -2.14 3.96
N GLU A 287 -19.49 -1.51 3.43
CA GLU A 287 -19.61 -0.05 3.36
C GLU A 287 -20.15 0.58 4.65
N SER A 288 -20.82 -0.20 5.51
CA SER A 288 -21.32 0.26 6.81
C SER A 288 -20.17 0.77 7.68
N THR A 289 -20.45 1.81 8.47
CA THR A 289 -19.54 2.28 9.52
C THR A 289 -19.54 1.38 10.76
N GLU A 290 -20.53 0.51 10.88
CA GLU A 290 -20.60 -0.48 11.96
C GLU A 290 -19.54 -1.56 11.70
N GLU A 291 -18.67 -1.74 12.69
CA GLU A 291 -17.63 -2.78 12.62
C GLU A 291 -18.23 -4.16 12.87
N LEU A 292 -17.95 -5.09 11.99
CA LEU A 292 -18.32 -6.49 12.18
C LEU A 292 -17.39 -7.14 13.22
N PRO A 293 -17.88 -8.12 14.00
CA PRO A 293 -17.05 -8.80 15.00
C PRO A 293 -15.82 -9.48 14.38
N GLY A 294 -14.66 -9.31 14.99
CA GLY A 294 -13.43 -9.95 14.52
C GLY A 294 -12.18 -9.11 14.80
N VAL A 295 -11.09 -9.50 14.14
CA VAL A 295 -9.81 -8.78 14.15
C VAL A 295 -9.38 -8.63 12.69
N TYR A 296 -9.41 -7.44 12.16
CA TYR A 296 -9.05 -7.14 10.78
C TYR A 296 -8.71 -5.65 10.63
N ARG A 297 -8.10 -5.30 9.53
CA ARG A 297 -7.89 -3.89 9.16
C ARG A 297 -9.00 -3.48 8.19
N ARG A 298 -9.58 -2.30 8.40
CA ARG A 298 -10.46 -1.68 7.42
C ARG A 298 -9.61 -0.82 6.48
N VAL A 299 -9.59 -1.18 5.22
CA VAL A 299 -8.78 -0.53 4.18
C VAL A 299 -9.66 -0.19 2.97
N GLN A 300 -9.05 0.41 1.93
CA GLN A 300 -9.76 0.65 0.68
C GLN A 300 -10.23 -0.66 0.05
N GLY A 301 -11.49 -0.69 -0.35
CA GLY A 301 -12.12 -1.79 -1.05
C GLY A 301 -11.87 -1.78 -2.55
N ARG A 302 -12.74 -2.46 -3.28
CA ARG A 302 -12.68 -2.65 -4.73
C ARG A 302 -12.82 -1.34 -5.52
N TRP A 303 -13.60 -0.41 -5.03
CA TRP A 303 -13.79 0.91 -5.63
C TRP A 303 -12.97 1.95 -4.87
N PRO A 304 -12.32 2.89 -5.57
CA PRO A 304 -11.75 4.04 -4.90
C PRO A 304 -12.82 4.74 -4.03
N GLY A 305 -12.53 4.86 -2.73
CA GLY A 305 -13.47 5.39 -1.75
C GLY A 305 -14.46 4.39 -1.17
N SER A 306 -14.37 3.09 -1.49
CA SER A 306 -15.07 2.01 -0.80
C SER A 306 -14.20 1.37 0.29
N HIS A 307 -14.74 0.42 1.05
CA HIS A 307 -14.07 -0.22 2.16
C HIS A 307 -14.09 -1.74 2.03
N ALA A 308 -13.06 -2.38 2.58
CA ALA A 308 -12.94 -3.84 2.66
C ALA A 308 -12.18 -4.25 3.92
N PRO A 309 -12.47 -5.40 4.55
CA PRO A 309 -11.62 -6.01 5.54
C PRO A 309 -10.35 -6.58 4.88
N GLU A 310 -9.20 -6.34 5.50
CA GLU A 310 -7.91 -6.88 5.13
C GLU A 310 -7.38 -7.81 6.22
N PHE A 311 -6.90 -8.99 5.81
CA PHE A 311 -6.38 -10.04 6.67
C PHE A 311 -4.90 -10.25 6.39
N VAL A 312 -4.04 -9.90 7.35
CA VAL A 312 -2.58 -9.90 7.18
C VAL A 312 -1.89 -10.84 8.14
N ASN A 313 -2.36 -10.86 9.40
CA ASN A 313 -1.74 -11.64 10.46
C ASN A 313 -2.49 -12.97 10.68
N VAL A 314 -1.83 -13.92 11.32
CA VAL A 314 -2.44 -15.25 11.63
C VAL A 314 -3.71 -15.12 12.48
N GLY A 315 -3.79 -14.08 13.33
CA GLY A 315 -4.97 -13.84 14.18
C GLY A 315 -6.11 -13.09 13.49
N ASP A 316 -5.90 -12.56 12.28
CA ASP A 316 -6.90 -11.72 11.61
C ASP A 316 -8.05 -12.60 11.09
N HIS A 317 -9.27 -12.25 11.45
CA HIS A 317 -10.49 -12.92 11.02
C HIS A 317 -11.71 -12.01 11.20
N LEU A 318 -12.77 -12.29 10.48
CA LEU A 318 -14.09 -11.70 10.67
C LEU A 318 -15.06 -12.80 11.04
N LYS A 319 -15.93 -12.58 12.03
CA LYS A 319 -16.96 -13.53 12.47
C LYS A 319 -18.28 -13.22 11.78
N LEU A 320 -18.95 -14.28 11.37
CA LEU A 320 -20.26 -14.25 10.74
C LEU A 320 -21.13 -15.33 11.38
N ASP A 321 -22.41 -15.04 11.59
CA ASP A 321 -23.40 -16.06 12.02
C ASP A 321 -24.66 -15.87 11.18
N VAL A 322 -24.76 -16.66 10.13
CA VAL A 322 -25.84 -16.56 9.13
C VAL A 322 -26.29 -17.91 8.64
N GLY A 323 -27.55 -18.02 8.28
CA GLY A 323 -28.13 -19.20 7.65
C GLY A 323 -28.13 -20.46 8.52
N GLY A 324 -27.92 -20.32 9.84
CA GLY A 324 -27.98 -21.43 10.78
C GLY A 324 -29.40 -21.95 10.97
N GLY A 325 -29.49 -23.22 11.42
CA GLY A 325 -30.78 -23.89 11.63
C GLY A 325 -31.50 -24.36 10.36
N HIS A 326 -30.87 -24.21 9.20
CA HIS A 326 -31.33 -24.65 7.89
C HIS A 326 -30.34 -25.60 7.23
N ASP A 327 -30.87 -26.59 6.51
CA ASP A 327 -30.14 -27.37 5.53
C ASP A 327 -30.36 -26.76 4.16
N TRP A 328 -29.29 -26.28 3.52
CA TRP A 328 -29.32 -25.61 2.22
C TRP A 328 -29.01 -26.60 1.10
N PRO A 329 -30.03 -27.14 0.37
CA PRO A 329 -29.81 -28.07 -0.74
C PRO A 329 -28.96 -27.45 -1.86
N GLN A 330 -29.08 -26.15 -2.07
CA GLN A 330 -28.29 -25.38 -2.99
C GLN A 330 -27.64 -24.20 -2.28
N LEU A 331 -26.45 -23.84 -2.73
CA LEU A 331 -25.71 -22.73 -2.16
C LEU A 331 -24.85 -22.07 -3.25
N THR A 332 -24.95 -20.77 -3.38
CA THR A 332 -23.97 -19.96 -4.13
C THR A 332 -23.15 -19.15 -3.15
N LEU A 333 -21.84 -19.27 -3.26
CA LEU A 333 -20.83 -18.47 -2.59
C LEU A 333 -20.16 -17.59 -3.66
N ALA A 334 -20.11 -16.28 -3.46
CA ALA A 334 -19.37 -15.39 -4.36
C ALA A 334 -18.74 -14.24 -3.57
N ALA A 335 -17.56 -13.80 -4.00
CA ALA A 335 -16.88 -12.66 -3.41
C ALA A 335 -15.91 -12.02 -4.41
N TRP A 336 -15.68 -10.73 -4.23
CA TRP A 336 -14.53 -10.07 -4.78
C TRP A 336 -13.37 -10.19 -3.80
N VAL A 337 -12.23 -10.64 -4.27
CA VAL A 337 -11.04 -10.91 -3.45
C VAL A 337 -9.82 -10.27 -4.10
N ARG A 338 -8.99 -9.61 -3.31
CA ARG A 338 -7.66 -9.16 -3.72
C ARG A 338 -6.65 -9.93 -2.89
N ILE A 339 -5.89 -10.80 -3.54
CA ILE A 339 -4.91 -11.67 -2.89
C ILE A 339 -3.55 -10.99 -2.97
N ASP A 340 -2.97 -10.68 -1.80
CA ASP A 340 -1.66 -10.05 -1.71
C ASP A 340 -0.55 -11.08 -1.81
N ARG A 341 -0.80 -12.28 -1.29
CA ARG A 341 0.16 -13.37 -1.30
C ARG A 341 -0.53 -14.73 -1.29
N LEU A 342 0.04 -15.66 -2.03
CA LEU A 342 -0.30 -17.07 -2.02
C LEU A 342 0.85 -17.87 -1.38
N GLY A 343 0.57 -19.06 -0.84
CA GLY A 343 1.61 -19.95 -0.33
C GLY A 343 1.35 -20.53 1.06
N ALA A 344 0.30 -20.09 1.76
CA ALA A 344 -0.20 -20.85 2.90
C ALA A 344 -0.83 -22.16 2.42
N PRO A 345 -0.80 -23.23 3.21
CA PRO A 345 -1.41 -24.51 2.82
C PRO A 345 -2.90 -24.38 2.46
N TYR A 346 -3.60 -23.47 3.12
CA TYR A 346 -4.99 -23.11 2.87
C TYR A 346 -5.20 -21.64 3.21
N GLN A 347 -5.93 -20.92 2.37
CA GLN A 347 -6.32 -19.53 2.60
C GLN A 347 -7.84 -19.46 2.68
N SER A 348 -8.34 -18.98 3.81
CA SER A 348 -9.76 -19.03 4.14
C SER A 348 -10.53 -17.92 3.45
N LEU A 349 -11.50 -18.30 2.63
CA LEU A 349 -12.55 -17.40 2.15
C LEU A 349 -13.73 -17.42 3.14
N LEU A 350 -14.25 -18.62 3.47
CA LEU A 350 -15.27 -18.82 4.47
C LEU A 350 -15.14 -20.20 5.10
N HIS A 351 -15.19 -20.27 6.43
CA HIS A 351 -15.20 -21.51 7.18
C HIS A 351 -16.30 -21.51 8.23
N THR A 352 -17.16 -22.55 8.26
CA THR A 352 -18.10 -22.76 9.37
C THR A 352 -17.37 -23.33 10.60
N ASP A 353 -17.77 -22.89 11.81
CA ASP A 353 -17.08 -23.24 13.04
C ASP A 353 -17.36 -24.70 13.48
N GLY A 354 -18.45 -25.31 13.04
CA GLY A 354 -18.87 -26.67 13.42
C GLY A 354 -18.15 -27.80 12.67
N TRP A 355 -16.99 -27.57 12.07
CA TRP A 355 -16.27 -28.57 11.28
C TRP A 355 -15.90 -29.81 12.07
N SER A 356 -16.67 -30.86 11.89
CA SER A 356 -16.51 -32.15 12.56
C SER A 356 -17.11 -33.26 11.71
N GLY A 357 -16.53 -34.47 11.71
CA GLY A 357 -17.04 -35.62 11.01
C GLY A 357 -18.48 -36.00 11.39
N ASN A 358 -18.96 -35.55 12.55
CA ASN A 358 -20.32 -35.77 13.02
C ASN A 358 -21.33 -34.72 12.50
N ASN A 359 -20.88 -33.71 11.75
CA ASN A 359 -21.69 -32.62 11.23
C ASN A 359 -21.66 -32.57 9.70
N PRO A 360 -22.33 -33.49 8.96
CA PRO A 360 -22.38 -33.44 7.51
C PRO A 360 -22.90 -32.09 7.01
N GLY A 361 -22.36 -31.62 5.90
CA GLY A 361 -22.75 -30.34 5.25
C GLY A 361 -22.05 -29.09 5.75
N GLN A 362 -21.21 -29.13 6.78
CA GLN A 362 -20.38 -28.01 7.21
C GLN A 362 -19.45 -27.61 6.09
N VAL A 363 -19.30 -26.27 5.87
CA VAL A 363 -18.71 -25.68 4.66
C VAL A 363 -17.35 -25.07 4.95
N HIS A 364 -16.35 -25.43 4.14
CA HIS A 364 -15.10 -24.72 4.00
C HIS A 364 -14.89 -24.30 2.54
N TRP A 365 -14.85 -23.00 2.29
CA TRP A 365 -14.54 -22.41 1.00
C TRP A 365 -13.18 -21.75 1.10
N ILE A 366 -12.20 -22.23 0.33
CA ILE A 366 -10.78 -21.92 0.52
C ILE A 366 -10.06 -21.77 -0.83
N ILE A 367 -8.86 -21.21 -0.76
CA ILE A 367 -7.83 -21.33 -1.79
C ILE A 367 -6.77 -22.29 -1.27
N ASN A 368 -6.45 -23.31 -2.05
CA ASN A 368 -5.49 -24.36 -1.72
C ASN A 368 -4.03 -23.92 -1.89
N ARG A 369 -3.12 -24.79 -1.49
CA ARG A 369 -1.67 -24.63 -1.68
C ARG A 369 -1.25 -24.53 -3.14
N ASP A 370 -1.93 -25.22 -4.04
CA ASP A 370 -1.73 -25.14 -5.49
C ASP A 370 -2.44 -23.95 -6.14
N THR A 371 -3.01 -23.09 -5.28
CA THR A 371 -3.69 -21.85 -5.63
C THR A 371 -5.03 -22.01 -6.36
N THR A 372 -5.61 -23.23 -6.36
CA THR A 372 -6.98 -23.48 -6.84
C THR A 372 -8.01 -23.17 -5.76
N MET A 373 -9.26 -22.82 -6.15
CA MET A 373 -10.38 -22.75 -5.22
C MET A 373 -10.79 -24.19 -4.83
N ARG A 374 -11.20 -24.36 -3.58
CA ARG A 374 -11.81 -25.61 -3.07
C ARG A 374 -13.10 -25.31 -2.36
N LEU A 375 -14.09 -26.16 -2.60
CA LEU A 375 -15.25 -26.29 -1.75
C LEU A 375 -15.22 -27.64 -1.04
N ALA A 376 -15.12 -27.62 0.29
CA ALA A 376 -15.18 -28.82 1.10
C ALA A 376 -16.47 -28.82 1.93
N LEU A 377 -17.21 -29.90 1.88
CA LEU A 377 -18.33 -30.16 2.77
C LEU A 377 -18.13 -31.49 3.47
N ILE A 378 -18.35 -31.50 4.78
CA ILE A 378 -18.27 -32.75 5.57
C ILE A 378 -19.27 -33.75 5.05
N GLY A 379 -18.83 -35.01 4.89
CA GLY A 379 -19.63 -36.12 4.45
C GLY A 379 -19.79 -36.29 2.94
N ASN A 380 -19.42 -35.28 2.14
CA ASN A 380 -19.43 -35.40 0.70
C ASN A 380 -18.35 -36.38 0.20
N THR A 381 -18.61 -37.10 -0.88
CA THR A 381 -17.66 -38.01 -1.52
C THR A 381 -17.66 -37.79 -3.03
N LEU A 382 -16.51 -38.02 -3.65
CA LEU A 382 -16.34 -37.99 -5.11
C LEU A 382 -16.61 -39.35 -5.74
N ALA A 383 -16.89 -39.37 -7.03
CA ALA A 383 -17.09 -40.60 -7.78
C ALA A 383 -15.83 -41.50 -7.69
N PRO A 384 -15.99 -42.85 -7.71
CA PRO A 384 -14.86 -43.77 -7.72
C PRO A 384 -13.91 -43.49 -8.89
N GLY A 385 -12.60 -43.47 -8.61
CA GLY A 385 -11.57 -43.18 -9.61
C GLY A 385 -11.18 -41.71 -9.71
N SER A 386 -11.80 -40.82 -8.93
CA SER A 386 -11.31 -39.44 -8.81
C SER A 386 -9.92 -39.39 -8.18
N THR A 387 -9.03 -38.57 -8.73
CA THR A 387 -7.69 -38.33 -8.16
C THR A 387 -7.73 -37.39 -6.96
N GLU A 388 -8.87 -36.72 -6.73
CA GLU A 388 -9.06 -35.79 -5.63
C GLU A 388 -9.37 -36.53 -4.32
N ARG A 389 -8.89 -35.98 -3.22
CA ARG A 389 -9.05 -36.60 -1.91
C ARG A 389 -10.33 -36.13 -1.21
N GLN A 390 -11.02 -37.04 -0.56
CA GLN A 390 -12.07 -36.78 0.46
C GLN A 390 -13.33 -36.03 0.01
N GLY A 391 -13.76 -36.10 -1.25
CA GLY A 391 -14.99 -35.43 -1.69
C GLY A 391 -14.96 -33.90 -1.66
N HIS A 392 -13.78 -33.33 -1.72
CA HIS A 392 -13.55 -31.89 -1.71
C HIS A 392 -13.03 -31.43 -3.08
N PRO A 393 -13.91 -31.09 -4.02
CA PRO A 393 -13.52 -30.71 -5.37
C PRO A 393 -12.77 -29.38 -5.41
N ASP A 394 -11.86 -29.30 -6.39
CA ASP A 394 -11.03 -28.13 -6.67
C ASP A 394 -11.40 -27.50 -8.04
N SER A 395 -11.18 -26.19 -8.17
CA SER A 395 -11.23 -25.55 -9.46
C SER A 395 -10.06 -26.02 -10.34
N ARG A 396 -10.22 -25.89 -11.66
CA ARG A 396 -9.16 -26.25 -12.61
C ARG A 396 -8.07 -25.20 -12.69
N THR A 397 -8.47 -23.93 -12.75
CA THR A 397 -7.58 -22.80 -12.95
C THR A 397 -7.06 -22.26 -11.61
N PRO A 398 -5.75 -22.11 -11.43
CA PRO A 398 -5.17 -21.41 -10.30
C PRO A 398 -5.58 -19.93 -10.25
N VAL A 399 -5.78 -19.40 -9.05
CA VAL A 399 -6.08 -17.97 -8.82
C VAL A 399 -4.80 -17.10 -8.90
N LEU A 400 -3.61 -17.72 -8.85
CA LEU A 400 -2.31 -17.03 -8.83
C LEU A 400 -2.12 -15.94 -9.91
N PRO A 401 -2.54 -16.13 -11.18
CA PRO A 401 -2.39 -15.09 -12.19
C PRO A 401 -3.13 -13.79 -11.87
N GLU A 402 -4.10 -13.84 -10.98
CA GLU A 402 -4.90 -12.69 -10.53
C GLU A 402 -4.35 -12.04 -9.25
N GLN A 403 -3.21 -12.50 -8.75
CA GLN A 403 -2.60 -11.92 -7.54
C GLN A 403 -2.37 -10.41 -7.71
N GLY A 404 -2.79 -9.65 -6.70
CA GLY A 404 -2.67 -8.19 -6.68
C GLY A 404 -3.74 -7.44 -7.46
N ARG A 405 -4.72 -8.17 -8.00
CA ARG A 405 -5.90 -7.58 -8.64
C ARG A 405 -7.17 -8.04 -7.94
N TRP A 406 -8.23 -7.26 -8.06
CA TRP A 406 -9.55 -7.72 -7.65
C TRP A 406 -10.02 -8.80 -8.60
N VAL A 407 -10.31 -9.98 -8.08
CA VAL A 407 -10.83 -11.14 -8.81
C VAL A 407 -12.19 -11.54 -8.23
N HIS A 408 -13.12 -11.89 -9.10
CA HIS A 408 -14.41 -12.43 -8.69
C HIS A 408 -14.31 -13.94 -8.63
N LEU A 409 -14.44 -14.49 -7.43
CA LEU A 409 -14.48 -15.92 -7.15
C LEU A 409 -15.91 -16.32 -6.84
N ALA A 410 -16.42 -17.38 -7.46
CA ALA A 410 -17.71 -17.94 -7.08
C ALA A 410 -17.70 -19.47 -7.14
N THR A 411 -18.54 -20.07 -6.29
CA THR A 411 -18.77 -21.51 -6.26
C THR A 411 -20.26 -21.77 -6.10
N VAL A 412 -20.82 -22.59 -6.97
CA VAL A 412 -22.20 -23.01 -6.93
C VAL A 412 -22.27 -24.48 -6.55
N TYR A 413 -22.95 -24.76 -5.48
CA TYR A 413 -23.20 -26.10 -4.93
C TYR A 413 -24.66 -26.50 -5.12
N ASP A 414 -24.90 -27.72 -5.59
CA ASP A 414 -26.25 -28.31 -5.69
C ASP A 414 -26.20 -29.76 -5.20
N SER A 415 -26.65 -30.02 -3.97
CA SER A 415 -26.66 -31.33 -3.39
C SER A 415 -27.72 -32.25 -4.04
N THR A 416 -28.77 -31.67 -4.64
CA THR A 416 -29.83 -32.47 -5.29
C THR A 416 -29.37 -33.06 -6.61
N ARG A 417 -28.43 -32.35 -7.29
CA ARG A 417 -27.78 -32.82 -8.52
C ARG A 417 -26.41 -33.46 -8.25
N GLY A 418 -25.90 -33.32 -7.04
CA GLY A 418 -24.55 -33.74 -6.70
C GLY A 418 -23.48 -33.00 -7.48
N THR A 419 -23.63 -31.68 -7.68
CA THR A 419 -22.68 -30.89 -8.49
C THR A 419 -22.04 -29.73 -7.72
N VAL A 420 -20.78 -29.48 -8.04
CA VAL A 420 -20.02 -28.28 -7.62
C VAL A 420 -19.47 -27.62 -8.88
N ARG A 421 -19.79 -26.34 -9.07
CA ARG A 421 -19.30 -25.53 -10.18
C ARG A 421 -18.46 -24.38 -9.65
N PHE A 422 -17.27 -24.19 -10.21
CA PHE A 422 -16.38 -23.09 -9.88
C PHE A 422 -16.37 -22.04 -11.00
N TYR A 423 -16.30 -20.78 -10.60
CA TYR A 423 -16.28 -19.65 -11.52
C TYR A 423 -15.15 -18.69 -11.15
N LEU A 424 -14.42 -18.30 -12.19
CA LEU A 424 -13.35 -17.29 -12.09
C LEU A 424 -13.74 -16.11 -12.99
N ASN A 425 -13.83 -14.91 -12.43
CA ASN A 425 -14.20 -13.70 -13.16
C ASN A 425 -15.51 -13.85 -13.98
N GLY A 426 -16.52 -14.49 -13.36
CA GLY A 426 -17.84 -14.71 -13.97
C GLY A 426 -17.91 -15.79 -15.03
N LEU A 427 -16.81 -16.50 -15.32
CA LEU A 427 -16.76 -17.58 -16.29
C LEU A 427 -16.68 -18.94 -15.58
N LEU A 428 -17.43 -19.91 -16.07
CA LEU A 428 -17.35 -21.28 -15.59
C LEU A 428 -15.94 -21.82 -15.82
N ASP A 429 -15.26 -22.22 -14.74
CA ASP A 429 -13.94 -22.82 -14.76
C ASP A 429 -14.01 -24.34 -14.86
N SER A 430 -14.78 -24.93 -13.96
CA SER A 430 -14.91 -26.39 -13.86
C SER A 430 -16.22 -26.80 -13.17
N GLU A 431 -16.67 -28.01 -13.48
CA GLU A 431 -17.77 -28.69 -12.80
C GLU A 431 -17.32 -30.09 -12.35
N THR A 432 -17.64 -30.43 -11.10
CA THR A 432 -17.34 -31.73 -10.51
C THR A 432 -18.63 -32.38 -10.02
N HIS A 433 -18.77 -33.69 -10.25
CA HIS A 433 -19.87 -34.49 -9.77
C HIS A 433 -19.50 -35.25 -8.51
N LEU A 434 -20.37 -35.18 -7.50
CA LEU A 434 -20.26 -35.87 -6.24
C LEU A 434 -21.03 -37.21 -6.28
N GLN A 435 -20.50 -38.22 -5.63
CA GLN A 435 -21.21 -39.48 -5.41
C GLN A 435 -22.19 -39.33 -4.25
N THR A 436 -21.75 -38.72 -3.14
CA THR A 436 -22.58 -38.36 -2.01
C THR A 436 -22.53 -36.85 -1.83
N ALA A 437 -23.67 -36.21 -1.70
CA ALA A 437 -23.80 -34.79 -1.51
C ALA A 437 -24.80 -34.50 -0.39
N HIS A 438 -24.34 -33.84 0.67
CA HIS A 438 -25.18 -33.40 1.79
C HIS A 438 -25.60 -31.96 1.60
N PRO A 439 -26.82 -31.53 1.98
CA PRO A 439 -27.18 -30.14 2.03
C PRO A 439 -26.14 -29.33 2.83
N ALA A 440 -25.84 -28.11 2.37
CA ALA A 440 -24.90 -27.25 3.08
C ALA A 440 -25.49 -26.75 4.40
N ARG A 441 -24.68 -26.70 5.45
CA ARG A 441 -25.00 -26.17 6.77
C ARG A 441 -24.12 -24.97 7.09
N LEU A 442 -24.78 -23.85 7.29
CA LEU A 442 -24.18 -22.60 7.71
C LEU A 442 -24.44 -22.34 9.21
N GLY A 443 -24.15 -21.16 9.68
CA GLY A 443 -24.27 -20.71 11.06
C GLY A 443 -23.03 -19.92 11.46
N PRO A 444 -22.50 -20.11 12.68
CA PRO A 444 -21.23 -19.47 13.06
C PRO A 444 -20.11 -19.84 12.10
N ALA A 445 -19.44 -18.81 11.58
CA ALA A 445 -18.42 -18.95 10.56
C ALA A 445 -17.35 -17.86 10.69
N GLN A 446 -16.21 -18.07 10.05
CA GLN A 446 -15.12 -17.11 9.98
C GLN A 446 -14.72 -16.85 8.53
N ILE A 447 -14.36 -15.60 8.25
CA ILE A 447 -13.86 -15.13 6.95
C ILE A 447 -12.42 -14.69 7.15
N GLY A 448 -11.55 -14.93 6.18
CA GLY A 448 -10.17 -14.47 6.16
C GLY A 448 -9.20 -15.29 7.00
N ASN A 449 -9.69 -16.11 7.93
CA ASN A 449 -8.94 -17.13 8.67
C ASN A 449 -9.91 -18.11 9.34
N TRP A 450 -9.40 -19.14 10.00
CA TRP A 450 -10.18 -20.12 10.74
C TRP A 450 -9.42 -20.63 11.97
N ASN A 451 -10.05 -20.56 13.15
CA ASN A 451 -9.54 -21.05 14.43
C ASN A 451 -8.11 -20.60 14.76
N GLN A 452 -7.73 -19.37 14.37
CA GLN A 452 -6.40 -18.80 14.60
C GLN A 452 -5.24 -19.68 14.08
N GLN A 453 -5.53 -20.63 13.19
CA GLN A 453 -4.50 -21.35 12.46
C GLN A 453 -3.88 -20.46 11.38
N ASP A 454 -2.72 -20.84 10.85
CA ASP A 454 -2.13 -20.10 9.71
C ASP A 454 -2.88 -20.45 8.41
N ARG A 455 -4.12 -19.97 8.33
CA ARG A 455 -5.01 -20.06 7.17
C ARG A 455 -5.48 -18.68 6.72
N LYS A 456 -4.71 -17.67 7.08
CA LYS A 456 -5.03 -16.27 6.70
C LYS A 456 -5.14 -16.13 5.19
N LEU A 457 -6.10 -15.34 4.73
CA LEU A 457 -6.30 -15.06 3.33
C LEU A 457 -5.09 -14.35 2.71
N SER A 458 -4.37 -13.51 3.49
CA SER A 458 -3.33 -12.61 3.01
C SER A 458 -3.88 -11.72 1.89
N GLY A 459 -4.86 -10.90 2.21
CA GLY A 459 -5.53 -10.05 1.24
C GLY A 459 -6.80 -9.43 1.77
N ARG A 460 -7.65 -8.98 0.84
CA ARG A 460 -8.90 -8.26 1.11
C ARG A 460 -10.08 -9.03 0.53
N VAL A 461 -11.24 -8.92 1.17
CA VAL A 461 -12.52 -9.43 0.67
C VAL A 461 -13.49 -8.27 0.51
N ASP A 462 -14.19 -8.19 -0.60
CA ASP A 462 -15.24 -7.21 -0.84
C ASP A 462 -16.47 -7.93 -1.41
N GLU A 463 -17.67 -7.47 -1.02
CA GLU A 463 -18.96 -7.95 -1.52
C GLU A 463 -19.12 -9.48 -1.43
N LEU A 464 -19.05 -10.04 -0.21
CA LEU A 464 -19.31 -11.46 0.03
C LEU A 464 -20.82 -11.75 -0.05
N LEU A 465 -21.20 -12.62 -0.99
CA LEU A 465 -22.56 -13.11 -1.21
C LEU A 465 -22.70 -14.55 -0.78
N LEU A 466 -23.71 -14.84 0.03
CA LEU A 466 -24.23 -16.17 0.34
C LEU A 466 -25.68 -16.24 -0.10
N LEU A 467 -26.00 -17.15 -1.02
CA LEU A 467 -27.34 -17.29 -1.60
C LEU A 467 -27.80 -18.75 -1.54
N GLY A 468 -28.96 -19.01 -0.97
CA GLY A 468 -29.53 -20.36 -0.74
C GLY A 468 -30.16 -20.98 -2.00
N ARG A 469 -29.69 -20.63 -3.18
CA ARG A 469 -30.03 -21.20 -4.48
C ARG A 469 -28.80 -21.29 -5.38
N ALA A 470 -28.87 -22.12 -6.38
CA ALA A 470 -27.87 -22.21 -7.44
C ALA A 470 -28.06 -21.05 -8.45
N MET A 471 -27.09 -20.15 -8.55
CA MET A 471 -27.04 -19.15 -9.61
C MET A 471 -26.68 -19.82 -10.94
N SER A 472 -27.25 -19.29 -12.03
CA SER A 472 -26.91 -19.67 -13.39
C SER A 472 -25.58 -19.03 -13.85
N ASP A 473 -25.00 -19.56 -14.93
CA ASP A 473 -23.80 -19.01 -15.56
C ASP A 473 -23.99 -17.56 -16.02
N ASP A 474 -25.18 -17.22 -16.52
CA ASP A 474 -25.50 -15.86 -16.99
C ASP A 474 -25.65 -14.88 -15.83
N GLU A 475 -26.24 -15.30 -14.70
CA GLU A 475 -26.33 -14.49 -13.47
C GLU A 475 -24.92 -14.17 -12.94
N LEU A 476 -24.04 -15.17 -12.85
CA LEU A 476 -22.66 -14.96 -12.36
C LEU A 476 -21.82 -14.12 -13.32
N ARG A 477 -22.03 -14.27 -14.63
CA ARG A 477 -21.40 -13.43 -15.64
C ARG A 477 -21.87 -11.97 -15.53
N ALA A 478 -23.15 -11.76 -15.33
CA ALA A 478 -23.73 -10.43 -15.14
C ALA A 478 -23.26 -9.78 -13.83
N LEU A 479 -23.22 -10.54 -12.74
CA LEU A 479 -22.73 -10.08 -11.45
C LEU A 479 -21.25 -9.63 -11.53
N HIS A 480 -20.40 -10.45 -12.15
CA HIS A 480 -19.00 -10.08 -12.40
C HIS A 480 -18.93 -8.83 -13.29
N ALA A 481 -19.67 -8.78 -14.39
CA ALA A 481 -19.60 -7.64 -15.33
C ALA A 481 -20.04 -6.33 -14.68
N ALA A 482 -21.05 -6.36 -13.81
CA ALA A 482 -21.49 -5.21 -13.05
C ALA A 482 -20.46 -4.78 -12.00
N GLY A 483 -19.79 -5.74 -11.36
CA GLY A 483 -18.89 -5.52 -10.25
C GLY A 483 -17.42 -5.30 -10.61
N ASN A 484 -17.01 -5.44 -11.88
CA ASN A 484 -15.61 -5.36 -12.30
C ASN A 484 -15.07 -3.91 -12.20
N PRO A 485 -14.05 -3.65 -11.37
CA PRO A 485 -13.53 -2.31 -11.18
C PRO A 485 -12.66 -1.78 -12.33
N TYR A 486 -12.26 -2.64 -13.27
CA TYR A 486 -11.27 -2.34 -14.31
C TYR A 486 -11.89 -2.04 -15.70
N ARG A 487 -13.22 -2.00 -15.83
CA ARG A 487 -13.88 -1.85 -17.15
C ARG A 487 -14.92 -0.73 -17.16
#